data_f88d37fc89504890cb06f4da14ce0037
#
_entry.id   f88d37fc89504890cb06f4da14ce0037
#
_cell.length_a   1.000
_cell.length_b   1.000
_cell.length_c   1.000
_cell.angle_alpha   90.00
_cell.angle_beta   90.00
_cell.angle_gamma   90.00
#
_symmetry.space_group_name_H-M   'P 1'
#
loop_
_entity.id
_entity.type
_entity.pdbx_description
1 polymer ?
#
loop_
_entity_poly.entity_id
_entity_poly.type
_entity_poly.pdbx_seq_one_letter_code
_entity_poly.pdbx_strand_id
1 'polypeptide(L)'
;MTGLFVGSTDAYGGKSLICIVLGLKLKRDGRNVGYFKPLGLLPARIEEQTVDEDAAFIRDVLELPDPLADLSPVLVTEELYRRAMTKRAGLNLADRIKEAYARLAQGREVVLVGGVGAVPTTGRAFGLEARRLADLLDCRALLVGKYESERSIDGILVSRDALGERLVGLVLNDVPADQLTFVREEMVPYLEDVGIKVFGALPHDPVLRSVSVGELADHLHAQVLCCPEQREQLVEHFIVGAMNVESALRYFRRMPNKAVVTGGDRSDIQLAALETASKCVVLTGDLRPSSQVVTRSQELRIPLLLTREDTLTIVDRIEWLLGRVRIREQAKIERATELAQEHLDFEALLRELGL
;
A
#
# COMPACT_ATOMS: atom_id res chain seq x y z
N MET A 1 14.75 -19.53 14.94
CA MET A 1 13.78 -18.53 14.47
C MET A 1 14.50 -17.51 13.61
N THR A 2 13.98 -17.22 12.44
CA THR A 2 14.56 -16.21 11.52
C THR A 2 13.68 -14.96 11.51
N GLY A 3 14.24 -13.80 11.86
CA GLY A 3 13.58 -12.50 11.74
C GLY A 3 13.89 -11.84 10.40
N LEU A 4 12.87 -11.40 9.64
CA LEU A 4 13.03 -10.65 8.40
C LEU A 4 12.35 -9.29 8.50
N PHE A 5 13.15 -8.23 8.58
CA PHE A 5 12.69 -6.86 8.52
C PHE A 5 12.46 -6.46 7.05
N VAL A 6 11.23 -6.07 6.69
CA VAL A 6 10.88 -5.61 5.35
C VAL A 6 10.78 -4.09 5.34
N GLY A 7 11.83 -3.43 4.87
CA GLY A 7 11.89 -1.97 4.71
C GLY A 7 11.60 -1.53 3.28
N SER A 8 11.42 -0.23 3.04
CA SER A 8 11.32 0.29 1.66
C SER A 8 11.97 1.66 1.53
N THR A 9 12.29 2.04 0.28
CA THR A 9 12.80 3.37 -0.06
C THR A 9 11.81 4.47 0.29
N ASP A 10 10.50 4.17 0.21
CA ASP A 10 9.40 5.12 0.35
C ASP A 10 8.33 4.65 1.33
N ALA A 11 7.54 5.58 1.86
CA ALA A 11 6.50 5.26 2.83
C ALA A 11 5.47 4.25 2.28
N TYR A 12 5.10 4.38 1.01
CA TYR A 12 4.13 3.53 0.31
C TYR A 12 4.80 2.67 -0.79
N GLY A 13 6.02 2.19 -0.54
CA GLY A 13 6.84 1.45 -1.50
C GLY A 13 6.47 -0.03 -1.70
N GLY A 14 5.43 -0.57 -1.02
CA GLY A 14 5.00 -1.96 -1.20
C GLY A 14 5.39 -2.94 -0.08
N LYS A 15 5.87 -2.46 1.08
CA LYS A 15 6.25 -3.33 2.23
C LYS A 15 5.16 -4.30 2.64
N SER A 16 3.93 -3.81 2.79
CA SER A 16 2.78 -4.62 3.22
C SER A 16 2.46 -5.72 2.20
N LEU A 17 2.56 -5.40 0.88
CA LEU A 17 2.44 -6.37 -0.20
C LEU A 17 3.47 -7.48 -0.03
N ILE A 18 4.73 -7.13 0.12
CA ILE A 18 5.82 -8.13 0.26
C ILE A 18 5.65 -8.95 1.54
N CYS A 19 5.26 -8.35 2.67
CA CYS A 19 4.96 -9.11 3.90
C CYS A 19 3.81 -10.11 3.69
N ILE A 20 2.74 -9.71 3.01
CA ILE A 20 1.59 -10.58 2.71
C ILE A 20 2.01 -11.75 1.82
N VAL A 21 2.63 -11.49 0.68
CA VAL A 21 2.97 -12.56 -0.28
C VAL A 21 4.02 -13.52 0.28
N LEU A 22 5.03 -13.01 1.02
CA LEU A 22 5.99 -13.85 1.73
C LEU A 22 5.33 -14.67 2.84
N GLY A 23 4.46 -14.07 3.64
CA GLY A 23 3.73 -14.75 4.70
C GLY A 23 2.86 -15.88 4.16
N LEU A 24 2.10 -15.63 3.11
CA LEU A 24 1.27 -16.63 2.44
C LEU A 24 2.12 -17.76 1.82
N LYS A 25 3.25 -17.42 1.17
CA LYS A 25 4.18 -18.41 0.62
C LYS A 25 4.75 -19.31 1.72
N LEU A 26 5.28 -18.74 2.78
CA LEU A 26 5.84 -19.48 3.90
C LEU A 26 4.80 -20.38 4.60
N LYS A 27 3.56 -19.91 4.78
CA LYS A 27 2.45 -20.72 5.31
C LYS A 27 2.11 -21.89 4.39
N ARG A 28 2.07 -21.68 3.07
CA ARG A 28 1.86 -22.77 2.09
C ARG A 28 2.98 -23.82 2.15
N ASP A 29 4.19 -23.39 2.45
CA ASP A 29 5.35 -24.29 2.63
C ASP A 29 5.35 -24.98 4.01
N GLY A 30 4.29 -24.82 4.81
CA GLY A 30 4.12 -25.45 6.12
C GLY A 30 4.89 -24.78 7.26
N ARG A 31 5.44 -23.58 7.05
CA ARG A 31 6.20 -22.85 8.09
C ARG A 31 5.29 -22.16 9.09
N ASN A 32 5.71 -22.15 10.35
CA ASN A 32 5.04 -21.38 11.40
C ASN A 32 5.51 -19.91 11.36
N VAL A 33 4.66 -19.04 10.76
CA VAL A 33 4.97 -17.63 10.49
C VAL A 33 4.32 -16.73 11.53
N GLY A 34 5.04 -15.68 11.97
CA GLY A 34 4.52 -14.54 12.72
C GLY A 34 4.66 -13.24 11.91
N TYR A 35 3.89 -12.24 12.29
CA TYR A 35 4.02 -10.87 11.76
C TYR A 35 4.13 -9.88 12.90
N PHE A 36 5.04 -8.91 12.78
CA PHE A 36 5.30 -7.90 13.80
C PHE A 36 5.53 -6.53 13.15
N LYS A 37 4.93 -5.48 13.66
CA LYS A 37 5.11 -4.10 13.19
C LYS A 37 5.57 -3.22 14.37
N PRO A 38 6.87 -3.04 14.58
CA PRO A 38 7.41 -2.38 15.78
C PRO A 38 6.87 -0.97 16.01
N LEU A 39 6.64 -0.24 14.92
CA LEU A 39 6.10 1.13 14.93
C LEU A 39 4.88 1.19 14.00
N GLY A 40 3.71 1.51 14.51
CA GLY A 40 2.48 1.71 13.72
C GLY A 40 2.27 3.18 13.39
N LEU A 41 1.99 3.50 12.12
CA LEU A 41 1.70 4.88 11.65
C LEU A 41 0.20 5.13 11.43
N LEU A 42 -0.62 4.10 11.49
CA LEU A 42 -2.02 4.13 11.08
C LEU A 42 -2.93 3.71 12.24
N PRO A 43 -3.07 4.57 13.27
CA PRO A 43 -3.93 4.25 14.40
C PRO A 43 -5.39 4.13 13.96
N ALA A 44 -5.99 2.98 14.23
CA ALA A 44 -7.40 2.70 14.02
C ALA A 44 -7.99 2.05 15.27
N ARG A 45 -9.29 2.25 15.50
CA ARG A 45 -10.00 1.59 16.59
C ARG A 45 -10.62 0.29 16.11
N ILE A 46 -10.05 -0.83 16.53
CA ILE A 46 -10.46 -2.18 16.16
C ILE A 46 -10.64 -2.98 17.46
N GLU A 47 -11.75 -3.71 17.62
CA GLU A 47 -12.04 -4.51 18.82
C GLU A 47 -11.88 -3.70 20.14
N GLU A 48 -12.35 -2.44 20.15
CA GLU A 48 -12.25 -1.49 21.26
C GLU A 48 -10.82 -1.06 21.65
N GLN A 49 -9.81 -1.48 20.92
CA GLN A 49 -8.42 -1.11 21.10
C GLN A 49 -7.94 -0.17 19.98
N THR A 50 -6.99 0.73 20.30
CA THR A 50 -6.30 1.50 19.27
C THR A 50 -5.06 0.74 18.84
N VAL A 51 -5.04 0.29 17.59
CA VAL A 51 -3.98 -0.54 16.99
C VAL A 51 -3.56 0.03 15.64
N ASP A 52 -2.46 -0.47 15.10
CA ASP A 52 -2.10 -0.14 13.72
C ASP A 52 -2.98 -0.93 12.74
N GLU A 53 -3.63 -0.23 11.84
CA GLU A 53 -4.58 -0.79 10.88
C GLU A 53 -3.95 -1.78 9.90
N ASP A 54 -2.72 -1.52 9.40
CA ASP A 54 -2.01 -2.45 8.52
C ASP A 54 -1.61 -3.73 9.28
N ALA A 55 -1.21 -3.59 10.55
CA ALA A 55 -0.85 -4.75 11.36
C ALA A 55 -2.05 -5.66 11.61
N ALA A 56 -3.21 -5.07 11.92
CA ALA A 56 -4.45 -5.83 12.06
C ALA A 56 -4.84 -6.53 10.76
N PHE A 57 -4.78 -5.81 9.64
CA PHE A 57 -5.10 -6.37 8.34
C PHE A 57 -4.19 -7.55 7.94
N ILE A 58 -2.86 -7.43 8.12
CA ILE A 58 -1.92 -8.52 7.80
C ILE A 58 -2.14 -9.73 8.73
N ARG A 59 -2.45 -9.50 10.02
CA ARG A 59 -2.87 -10.58 10.93
C ARG A 59 -4.02 -11.38 10.35
N ASP A 60 -5.07 -10.69 9.89
CA ASP A 60 -6.29 -11.32 9.40
C ASP A 60 -6.02 -12.07 8.08
N VAL A 61 -5.28 -11.46 7.14
CA VAL A 61 -4.89 -12.12 5.87
C VAL A 61 -4.03 -13.36 6.10
N LEU A 62 -3.12 -13.31 7.06
CA LEU A 62 -2.27 -14.45 7.42
C LEU A 62 -2.91 -15.36 8.47
N GLU A 63 -4.16 -15.09 8.91
CA GLU A 63 -4.88 -15.87 9.93
C GLU A 63 -4.02 -16.15 11.16
N LEU A 64 -3.37 -15.09 11.70
CA LEU A 64 -2.51 -15.23 12.87
C LEU A 64 -3.33 -15.14 14.16
N PRO A 65 -3.03 -15.99 15.16
CA PRO A 65 -3.77 -16.01 16.43
C PRO A 65 -3.32 -14.89 17.40
N ASP A 66 -2.32 -14.09 17.03
CA ASP A 66 -1.66 -13.16 17.93
C ASP A 66 -2.58 -11.99 18.33
N PRO A 67 -2.54 -11.54 19.61
CA PRO A 67 -3.30 -10.37 20.05
C PRO A 67 -2.88 -9.10 19.31
N LEU A 68 -3.84 -8.25 18.94
CA LEU A 68 -3.58 -6.99 18.23
C LEU A 68 -2.57 -6.08 18.94
N ALA A 69 -2.61 -6.05 20.29
CA ALA A 69 -1.71 -5.24 21.10
C ALA A 69 -0.23 -5.65 20.99
N ASP A 70 0.04 -6.94 20.73
CA ASP A 70 1.40 -7.45 20.58
C ASP A 70 1.95 -7.25 19.16
N LEU A 71 1.09 -7.13 18.16
CA LEU A 71 1.50 -6.95 16.78
C LEU A 71 2.17 -5.59 16.50
N SER A 72 1.69 -4.52 17.17
CA SER A 72 2.22 -3.18 16.99
C SER A 72 2.26 -2.42 18.32
N PRO A 73 3.31 -2.62 19.12
CA PRO A 73 3.36 -2.12 20.50
C PRO A 73 3.49 -0.60 20.60
N VAL A 74 3.98 0.08 19.56
CA VAL A 74 4.20 1.52 19.57
C VAL A 74 3.46 2.17 18.42
N LEU A 75 2.45 2.99 18.72
CA LEU A 75 1.78 3.85 17.74
C LEU A 75 2.47 5.21 17.67
N VAL A 76 2.91 5.58 16.50
CA VAL A 76 3.61 6.85 16.22
C VAL A 76 2.55 7.93 15.98
N THR A 77 2.44 8.84 16.93
CA THR A 77 1.49 9.95 16.89
C THR A 77 2.24 11.29 16.95
N GLU A 78 1.56 12.39 16.60
CA GLU A 78 2.07 13.75 16.80
C GLU A 78 2.53 14.00 18.23
N GLU A 79 1.79 13.48 19.21
CA GLU A 79 2.14 13.59 20.62
C GLU A 79 3.46 12.88 20.93
N LEU A 80 3.67 11.68 20.37
CA LEU A 80 4.92 10.95 20.56
C LEU A 80 6.12 11.75 20.00
N TYR A 81 5.98 12.39 18.83
CA TYR A 81 6.98 13.27 18.29
C TYR A 81 7.26 14.47 19.20
N ARG A 82 6.21 15.14 19.74
CA ARG A 82 6.38 16.25 20.68
C ARG A 82 7.11 15.82 21.95
N ARG A 83 6.78 14.65 22.48
CA ARG A 83 7.45 14.06 23.66
C ARG A 83 8.92 13.77 23.36
N ALA A 84 9.25 13.23 22.21
CA ALA A 84 10.64 12.95 21.82
C ALA A 84 11.46 14.26 21.71
N MET A 85 10.90 15.30 21.06
CA MET A 85 11.56 16.61 20.91
C MET A 85 11.78 17.33 22.24
N THR A 86 10.90 17.16 23.22
CA THR A 86 11.03 17.81 24.54
C THR A 86 11.97 17.09 25.49
N LYS A 87 12.71 16.06 25.03
CA LYS A 87 13.68 15.28 25.80
C LYS A 87 13.16 14.78 27.16
N ARG A 88 11.85 14.61 27.29
CA ARG A 88 11.29 14.05 28.51
C ARG A 88 11.62 12.58 28.52
N ALA A 89 12.60 12.22 29.37
CA ALA A 89 13.06 10.86 29.62
C ALA A 89 11.90 9.92 29.91
N GLY A 90 12.01 8.65 29.51
CA GLY A 90 11.08 7.59 29.91
C GLY A 90 10.17 7.08 28.81
N LEU A 91 10.49 7.26 27.53
CA LEU A 91 9.69 6.66 26.45
C LEU A 91 9.81 5.13 26.39
N ASN A 92 10.82 4.54 26.96
CA ASN A 92 11.12 3.08 27.00
C ASN A 92 10.58 2.26 25.79
N LEU A 93 10.64 2.87 24.59
CA LEU A 93 10.01 2.33 23.38
C LEU A 93 10.74 1.07 22.91
N ALA A 94 12.07 1.06 23.04
CA ALA A 94 12.90 -0.07 22.62
C ALA A 94 12.59 -1.34 23.44
N ASP A 95 12.45 -1.22 24.76
CA ASP A 95 12.14 -2.36 25.61
C ASP A 95 10.73 -2.88 25.36
N ARG A 96 9.75 -1.98 25.20
CA ARG A 96 8.37 -2.36 24.83
C ARG A 96 8.34 -3.15 23.51
N ILE A 97 9.10 -2.70 22.50
CA ILE A 97 9.19 -3.38 21.20
C ILE A 97 9.85 -4.74 21.39
N LYS A 98 10.94 -4.81 22.13
CA LYS A 98 11.69 -6.05 22.37
C LYS A 98 10.85 -7.08 23.12
N GLU A 99 10.13 -6.67 24.15
CA GLU A 99 9.27 -7.55 24.94
C GLU A 99 8.09 -8.09 24.14
N ALA A 100 7.41 -7.23 23.36
CA ALA A 100 6.32 -7.65 22.49
C ALA A 100 6.80 -8.62 21.40
N TYR A 101 7.94 -8.32 20.77
CA TYR A 101 8.55 -9.21 19.79
C TYR A 101 8.93 -10.57 20.39
N ALA A 102 9.52 -10.60 21.58
CA ALA A 102 9.90 -11.84 22.26
C ALA A 102 8.69 -12.73 22.56
N ARG A 103 7.54 -12.15 22.96
CA ARG A 103 6.29 -12.91 23.13
C ARG A 103 5.78 -13.50 21.82
N LEU A 104 5.71 -12.66 20.78
CA LEU A 104 5.19 -13.04 19.46
C LEU A 104 6.08 -14.10 18.78
N ALA A 105 7.39 -14.02 18.99
CA ALA A 105 8.37 -14.91 18.36
C ALA A 105 8.37 -16.33 18.94
N GLN A 106 7.72 -16.56 20.11
CA GLN A 106 7.68 -17.88 20.74
C GLN A 106 7.03 -18.93 19.83
N GLY A 107 7.76 -20.01 19.56
CA GLY A 107 7.28 -21.12 18.72
C GLY A 107 7.20 -20.81 17.23
N ARG A 108 7.61 -19.63 16.76
CA ARG A 108 7.66 -19.27 15.34
C ARG A 108 8.98 -19.73 14.71
N GLU A 109 8.90 -20.13 13.43
CA GLU A 109 10.10 -20.41 12.61
C GLU A 109 10.60 -19.14 11.97
N VAL A 110 9.64 -18.30 11.46
CA VAL A 110 9.92 -17.04 10.78
C VAL A 110 9.02 -15.95 11.33
N VAL A 111 9.59 -14.77 11.59
CA VAL A 111 8.82 -13.56 11.91
C VAL A 111 9.11 -12.49 10.86
N LEU A 112 8.06 -12.10 10.13
CA LEU A 112 8.11 -10.97 9.21
C LEU A 112 7.92 -9.68 10.01
N VAL A 113 8.90 -8.79 9.95
CA VAL A 113 8.88 -7.50 10.66
C VAL A 113 8.61 -6.39 9.67
N GLY A 114 7.41 -5.84 9.69
CA GLY A 114 7.01 -4.73 8.82
C GLY A 114 7.69 -3.43 9.20
N GLY A 115 8.54 -2.91 8.32
CA GLY A 115 9.16 -1.59 8.47
C GLY A 115 8.15 -0.45 8.37
N VAL A 116 8.54 0.71 8.84
CA VAL A 116 7.69 1.89 8.93
C VAL A 116 8.22 3.03 8.07
N GLY A 117 7.35 3.66 7.30
CA GLY A 117 7.72 4.77 6.43
C GLY A 117 8.85 4.39 5.47
N ALA A 118 9.78 5.32 5.24
CA ALA A 118 10.97 5.10 4.43
C ALA A 118 12.18 4.76 5.31
N VAL A 119 12.99 3.79 4.89
CA VAL A 119 14.22 3.33 5.59
C VAL A 119 15.15 4.48 5.97
N PRO A 120 15.45 5.45 5.09
CA PRO A 120 16.42 6.49 5.41
C PRO A 120 15.94 7.51 6.45
N THR A 121 14.65 7.67 6.66
CA THR A 121 14.10 8.83 7.38
C THR A 121 13.29 8.49 8.62
N THR A 122 12.48 7.44 8.59
CA THR A 122 11.48 7.17 9.63
C THR A 122 12.11 6.56 10.88
N GLY A 123 11.62 6.97 12.05
CA GLY A 123 12.06 6.45 13.36
C GLY A 123 13.24 7.18 13.98
N ARG A 124 13.96 8.02 13.24
CA ARG A 124 15.18 8.73 13.72
C ARG A 124 14.93 9.60 14.95
N ALA A 125 13.79 10.27 15.03
CA ALA A 125 13.43 11.11 16.19
C ALA A 125 13.35 10.33 17.51
N PHE A 126 13.18 9.02 17.42
CA PHE A 126 13.04 8.10 18.57
C PHE A 126 14.28 7.22 18.77
N GLY A 127 15.30 7.29 17.88
CA GLY A 127 16.42 6.36 17.83
C GLY A 127 15.98 4.93 17.47
N LEU A 128 14.93 4.81 16.65
CA LEU A 128 14.31 3.54 16.22
C LEU A 128 14.19 3.49 14.69
N GLU A 129 15.20 4.01 13.99
CA GLU A 129 15.33 3.85 12.54
C GLU A 129 15.51 2.38 12.14
N ALA A 130 15.31 2.08 10.86
CA ALA A 130 15.26 0.72 10.32
C ALA A 130 16.44 -0.17 10.75
N ARG A 131 17.69 0.32 10.66
CA ARG A 131 18.88 -0.42 11.10
C ARG A 131 18.83 -0.74 12.59
N ARG A 132 18.50 0.26 13.42
CA ARG A 132 18.40 0.09 14.87
C ARG A 132 17.33 -0.93 15.25
N LEU A 133 16.18 -0.93 14.57
CA LEU A 133 15.14 -1.93 14.78
C LEU A 133 15.60 -3.32 14.35
N ALA A 134 16.27 -3.45 13.19
CA ALA A 134 16.81 -4.73 12.74
C ALA A 134 17.87 -5.28 13.72
N ASP A 135 18.73 -4.40 14.27
CA ASP A 135 19.71 -4.80 15.29
C ASP A 135 19.05 -5.19 16.62
N LEU A 136 18.05 -4.41 17.07
CA LEU A 136 17.31 -4.64 18.33
C LEU A 136 16.58 -5.98 18.33
N LEU A 137 16.04 -6.39 17.18
CA LEU A 137 15.23 -7.59 16.99
C LEU A 137 16.04 -8.75 16.38
N ASP A 138 17.32 -8.56 16.15
CA ASP A 138 18.23 -9.50 15.46
C ASP A 138 17.65 -10.02 14.13
N CYS A 139 17.20 -9.11 13.29
CA CYS A 139 16.61 -9.41 11.98
C CYS A 139 17.59 -9.16 10.83
N ARG A 140 17.50 -9.98 9.79
CA ARG A 140 17.98 -9.65 8.44
C ARG A 140 17.00 -8.65 7.80
N ALA A 141 17.41 -7.91 6.80
CA ALA A 141 16.58 -6.89 6.18
C ALA A 141 16.42 -7.09 4.66
N LEU A 142 15.18 -7.09 4.20
CA LEU A 142 14.83 -7.03 2.78
C LEU A 142 14.39 -5.60 2.45
N LEU A 143 14.96 -5.02 1.40
CA LEU A 143 14.56 -3.70 0.91
C LEU A 143 13.52 -3.85 -0.20
N VAL A 144 12.49 -3.03 -0.18
CA VAL A 144 11.55 -2.86 -1.29
C VAL A 144 11.80 -1.50 -1.92
N GLY A 145 12.35 -1.51 -3.13
CA GLY A 145 12.62 -0.30 -3.92
C GLY A 145 11.45 0.03 -4.81
N LYS A 146 10.74 1.14 -4.55
CA LYS A 146 9.72 1.63 -5.47
C LYS A 146 10.40 2.22 -6.70
N TYR A 147 10.01 1.74 -7.89
CA TYR A 147 10.49 2.30 -9.14
C TYR A 147 9.59 3.47 -9.58
N GLU A 148 10.16 4.65 -9.74
CA GLU A 148 9.49 5.82 -10.31
C GLU A 148 10.18 6.29 -11.60
N SER A 149 11.49 6.13 -11.67
CA SER A 149 12.36 6.35 -12.82
C SER A 149 13.74 5.77 -12.51
N GLU A 150 14.71 5.94 -13.39
CA GLU A 150 16.11 5.56 -13.18
C GLU A 150 16.72 6.21 -11.91
N ARG A 151 16.21 7.39 -11.51
CA ARG A 151 16.65 8.11 -10.29
C ARG A 151 16.30 7.38 -9.00
N SER A 152 15.38 6.41 -9.04
CA SER A 152 15.05 5.59 -7.87
C SER A 152 16.28 4.85 -7.32
N ILE A 153 17.34 4.73 -8.12
CA ILE A 153 18.61 4.12 -7.72
C ILE A 153 19.26 4.84 -6.54
N ASP A 154 19.19 6.18 -6.49
CA ASP A 154 19.78 6.97 -5.40
C ASP A 154 19.11 6.62 -4.05
N GLY A 155 17.80 6.50 -4.03
CA GLY A 155 17.03 6.08 -2.84
C GLY A 155 17.36 4.66 -2.40
N ILE A 156 17.61 3.76 -3.35
CA ILE A 156 18.03 2.38 -3.08
C ILE A 156 19.42 2.36 -2.43
N LEU A 157 20.39 3.08 -3.00
CA LEU A 157 21.76 3.14 -2.48
C LEU A 157 21.81 3.75 -1.07
N VAL A 158 21.08 4.84 -0.83
CA VAL A 158 20.96 5.45 0.51
C VAL A 158 20.33 4.48 1.51
N SER A 159 19.30 3.73 1.08
CA SER A 159 18.65 2.73 1.94
C SER A 159 19.56 1.53 2.25
N ARG A 160 20.34 1.07 1.26
CA ARG A 160 21.41 0.08 1.46
C ARG A 160 22.39 0.52 2.52
N ASP A 161 22.92 1.73 2.40
CA ASP A 161 23.90 2.27 3.34
C ASP A 161 23.30 2.40 4.75
N ALA A 162 22.03 2.81 4.83
CA ALA A 162 21.30 2.87 6.08
C ALA A 162 21.09 1.50 6.75
N LEU A 163 20.85 0.43 5.99
CA LEU A 163 20.67 -0.95 6.48
C LEU A 163 21.99 -1.66 6.73
N GLY A 164 23.03 -1.34 5.95
CA GLY A 164 24.37 -1.93 6.04
C GLY A 164 24.33 -3.46 5.94
N GLU A 165 25.09 -4.15 6.78
CA GLU A 165 25.23 -5.62 6.75
C GLU A 165 23.95 -6.42 7.04
N ARG A 166 22.89 -5.76 7.55
CA ARG A 166 21.59 -6.41 7.75
C ARG A 166 20.85 -6.65 6.43
N LEU A 167 21.20 -5.90 5.37
CA LEU A 167 20.56 -6.05 4.06
C LEU A 167 20.89 -7.40 3.43
N VAL A 168 19.88 -8.17 3.08
CA VAL A 168 20.00 -9.43 2.33
C VAL A 168 19.80 -9.23 0.84
N GLY A 169 19.09 -8.18 0.45
CA GLY A 169 18.85 -7.82 -0.95
C GLY A 169 17.61 -6.97 -1.14
N LEU A 170 17.18 -6.87 -2.37
CA LEU A 170 16.20 -5.93 -2.90
C LEU A 170 15.11 -6.65 -3.69
N VAL A 171 13.88 -6.16 -3.56
CA VAL A 171 12.80 -6.37 -4.51
C VAL A 171 12.45 -5.02 -5.12
N LEU A 172 12.50 -4.89 -6.44
CA LEU A 172 11.97 -3.73 -7.16
C LEU A 172 10.46 -3.86 -7.28
N ASN A 173 9.73 -2.78 -7.07
CA ASN A 173 8.27 -2.78 -7.06
C ASN A 173 7.71 -1.65 -7.93
N ASP A 174 6.55 -1.89 -8.54
CA ASP A 174 5.80 -0.91 -9.34
C ASP A 174 6.52 -0.48 -10.62
N VAL A 175 7.21 -1.42 -11.29
CA VAL A 175 7.98 -1.15 -12.52
C VAL A 175 7.04 -1.07 -13.73
N PRO A 176 6.97 0.08 -14.46
CA PRO A 176 6.15 0.18 -15.66
C PRO A 176 6.51 -0.88 -16.70
N ALA A 177 5.51 -1.38 -17.43
CA ALA A 177 5.70 -2.49 -18.37
C ALA A 177 6.72 -2.18 -19.48
N ASP A 178 6.78 -0.94 -19.94
CA ASP A 178 7.75 -0.45 -20.92
C ASP A 178 9.18 -0.30 -20.36
N GLN A 179 9.35 -0.28 -19.03
CA GLN A 179 10.63 -0.18 -18.36
C GLN A 179 11.17 -1.52 -17.86
N LEU A 180 10.38 -2.60 -17.89
CA LEU A 180 10.78 -3.90 -17.36
C LEU A 180 12.06 -4.47 -18.02
N THR A 181 12.21 -4.29 -19.34
CA THR A 181 13.41 -4.75 -20.06
C THR A 181 14.63 -3.99 -19.58
N PHE A 182 14.58 -2.65 -19.54
CA PHE A 182 15.67 -1.82 -19.04
C PHE A 182 16.04 -2.18 -17.58
N VAL A 183 15.02 -2.33 -16.74
CA VAL A 183 15.26 -2.69 -15.33
C VAL A 183 15.97 -4.03 -15.20
N ARG A 184 15.58 -5.04 -15.99
CA ARG A 184 16.17 -6.38 -15.92
C ARG A 184 17.56 -6.46 -16.54
N GLU A 185 17.80 -5.78 -17.65
CA GLU A 185 19.02 -5.90 -18.44
C GLU A 185 20.12 -4.92 -18.03
N GLU A 186 19.75 -3.76 -17.44
CA GLU A 186 20.71 -2.71 -17.10
C GLU A 186 20.71 -2.40 -15.59
N MET A 187 19.54 -2.11 -14.98
CA MET A 187 19.48 -1.67 -13.60
C MET A 187 19.80 -2.79 -12.60
N VAL A 188 19.30 -4.00 -12.82
CA VAL A 188 19.56 -5.15 -11.94
C VAL A 188 21.04 -5.51 -11.94
N PRO A 189 21.72 -5.70 -13.10
CA PRO A 189 23.16 -5.95 -13.12
C PRO A 189 23.98 -4.86 -12.42
N TYR A 190 23.65 -3.58 -12.64
CA TYR A 190 24.30 -2.48 -11.94
C TYR A 190 24.14 -2.58 -10.40
N LEU A 191 22.94 -2.91 -9.93
CA LEU A 191 22.69 -3.07 -8.49
C LEU A 191 23.47 -4.24 -7.90
N GLU A 192 23.60 -5.33 -8.64
CA GLU A 192 24.41 -6.50 -8.24
C GLU A 192 25.91 -6.19 -8.24
N ASP A 193 26.39 -5.44 -9.21
CA ASP A 193 27.79 -4.99 -9.26
C ASP A 193 28.17 -4.09 -8.06
N VAL A 194 27.22 -3.29 -7.55
CA VAL A 194 27.42 -2.50 -6.32
C VAL A 194 27.07 -3.26 -5.04
N GLY A 195 26.88 -4.58 -5.13
CA GLY A 195 26.72 -5.48 -3.99
C GLY A 195 25.29 -5.58 -3.43
N ILE A 196 24.26 -5.25 -4.21
CA ILE A 196 22.85 -5.40 -3.81
C ILE A 196 22.23 -6.55 -4.60
N LYS A 197 22.00 -7.70 -3.95
CA LYS A 197 21.31 -8.83 -4.56
C LYS A 197 19.87 -8.50 -4.87
N VAL A 198 19.38 -8.74 -6.09
CA VAL A 198 18.00 -8.46 -6.50
C VAL A 198 17.21 -9.75 -6.62
N PHE A 199 16.13 -9.88 -5.83
CA PHE A 199 15.26 -11.07 -5.83
C PHE A 199 14.10 -10.98 -6.82
N GLY A 200 13.97 -9.88 -7.55
CA GLY A 200 13.01 -9.72 -8.62
C GLY A 200 12.51 -8.29 -8.79
N ALA A 201 11.70 -8.12 -9.83
CA ALA A 201 11.09 -6.85 -10.19
C ALA A 201 9.60 -7.07 -10.48
N LEU A 202 8.74 -6.57 -9.61
CA LEU A 202 7.29 -6.62 -9.73
C LEU A 202 6.82 -5.54 -10.72
N PRO A 203 6.07 -5.91 -11.76
CA PRO A 203 5.51 -4.95 -12.69
C PRO A 203 4.45 -4.08 -12.04
N HIS A 204 4.26 -2.89 -12.61
CA HIS A 204 3.08 -2.06 -12.33
C HIS A 204 1.82 -2.83 -12.72
N ASP A 205 0.86 -2.89 -11.80
CA ASP A 205 -0.41 -3.57 -12.02
C ASP A 205 -1.59 -2.66 -11.64
N PRO A 206 -2.54 -2.39 -12.57
CA PRO A 206 -3.68 -1.51 -12.32
C PRO A 206 -4.57 -1.97 -11.17
N VAL A 207 -4.73 -3.29 -10.96
CA VAL A 207 -5.54 -3.83 -9.85
C VAL A 207 -4.90 -3.49 -8.51
N LEU A 208 -3.59 -3.63 -8.39
CA LEU A 208 -2.86 -3.29 -7.15
C LEU A 208 -2.88 -1.79 -6.85
N ARG A 209 -3.04 -0.95 -7.87
CA ARG A 209 -3.14 0.52 -7.76
C ARG A 209 -4.58 1.02 -7.70
N SER A 210 -5.56 0.16 -7.84
CA SER A 210 -6.97 0.53 -7.77
C SER A 210 -7.38 0.97 -6.37
N VAL A 211 -8.48 1.69 -6.27
CA VAL A 211 -9.16 2.03 -5.01
C VAL A 211 -10.60 1.54 -5.08
N SER A 212 -11.16 1.11 -3.96
CA SER A 212 -12.58 0.76 -3.95
C SER A 212 -13.46 2.02 -4.03
N VAL A 213 -14.66 1.88 -4.58
CA VAL A 213 -15.65 2.97 -4.60
C VAL A 213 -15.94 3.46 -3.17
N GLY A 214 -15.88 2.54 -2.18
CA GLY A 214 -16.05 2.85 -0.77
C GLY A 214 -14.93 3.73 -0.23
N GLU A 215 -13.67 3.34 -0.43
CA GLU A 215 -12.51 4.16 -0.02
C GLU A 215 -12.53 5.54 -0.69
N LEU A 216 -12.89 5.58 -1.99
CA LEU A 216 -13.03 6.84 -2.71
C LEU A 216 -14.11 7.73 -2.10
N ALA A 217 -15.29 7.17 -1.81
CA ALA A 217 -16.40 7.92 -1.20
C ALA A 217 -16.02 8.46 0.18
N ASP A 218 -15.40 7.64 1.02
CA ASP A 218 -14.98 8.02 2.38
C ASP A 218 -13.89 9.10 2.35
N HIS A 219 -12.88 8.94 1.47
CA HIS A 219 -11.79 9.91 1.34
C HIS A 219 -12.26 11.27 0.79
N LEU A 220 -13.16 11.26 -0.16
CA LEU A 220 -13.76 12.47 -0.73
C LEU A 220 -14.88 13.06 0.13
N HIS A 221 -15.24 12.42 1.25
CA HIS A 221 -16.43 12.75 2.06
C HIS A 221 -17.68 12.87 1.19
N ALA A 222 -17.80 11.98 0.20
CA ALA A 222 -18.86 12.01 -0.78
C ALA A 222 -20.14 11.34 -0.25
N GLN A 223 -21.29 11.93 -0.57
CA GLN A 223 -22.58 11.27 -0.39
C GLN A 223 -22.80 10.26 -1.52
N VAL A 224 -23.01 8.98 -1.18
CA VAL A 224 -23.41 7.96 -2.14
C VAL A 224 -24.90 8.15 -2.43
N LEU A 225 -25.27 8.56 -3.65
CA LEU A 225 -26.65 8.85 -4.04
C LEU A 225 -27.45 7.60 -4.42
N CYS A 226 -26.77 6.59 -4.94
CA CYS A 226 -27.39 5.31 -5.36
C CYS A 226 -26.38 4.18 -5.36
N CYS A 227 -26.88 2.94 -5.42
CA CYS A 227 -26.10 1.70 -5.51
C CYS A 227 -25.03 1.54 -4.38
N PRO A 228 -25.38 1.74 -3.10
CA PRO A 228 -24.44 1.65 -1.99
C PRO A 228 -23.84 0.25 -1.81
N GLU A 229 -24.50 -0.78 -2.37
CA GLU A 229 -24.00 -2.16 -2.38
C GLU A 229 -22.79 -2.37 -3.30
N GLN A 230 -22.45 -1.39 -4.14
CA GLN A 230 -21.32 -1.46 -5.08
C GLN A 230 -20.04 -0.84 -4.53
N ARG A 231 -19.93 -0.63 -3.22
CA ARG A 231 -18.77 0.01 -2.57
C ARG A 231 -17.47 -0.78 -2.73
N GLU A 232 -17.54 -2.09 -2.90
CA GLU A 232 -16.37 -2.97 -3.07
C GLU A 232 -15.79 -3.00 -4.49
N GLN A 233 -16.47 -2.36 -5.47
CA GLN A 233 -15.95 -2.29 -6.84
C GLN A 233 -14.65 -1.51 -6.89
N LEU A 234 -13.66 -2.07 -7.64
CA LEU A 234 -12.34 -1.47 -7.81
C LEU A 234 -12.33 -0.49 -8.97
N VAL A 235 -11.81 0.71 -8.72
CA VAL A 235 -11.56 1.77 -9.69
C VAL A 235 -10.08 1.76 -10.02
N GLU A 236 -9.74 1.46 -11.28
CA GLU A 236 -8.36 1.37 -11.76
C GLU A 236 -7.88 2.69 -12.40
N HIS A 237 -8.82 3.47 -12.94
CA HIS A 237 -8.52 4.68 -13.68
C HIS A 237 -9.42 5.83 -13.27
N PHE A 238 -8.90 7.06 -13.43
CA PHE A 238 -9.65 8.29 -13.19
C PHE A 238 -9.62 9.19 -14.41
N ILE A 239 -10.78 9.72 -14.79
CA ILE A 239 -10.90 10.62 -15.95
C ILE A 239 -11.74 11.82 -15.56
N VAL A 240 -11.27 13.02 -15.91
CA VAL A 240 -12.04 14.26 -15.76
C VAL A 240 -12.89 14.49 -17.01
N GLY A 241 -14.21 14.55 -16.82
CA GLY A 241 -15.19 14.82 -17.87
C GLY A 241 -15.35 16.32 -18.16
N ALA A 242 -14.26 16.98 -18.57
CA ALA A 242 -14.26 18.43 -18.87
C ALA A 242 -14.50 18.78 -20.36
N MET A 243 -14.56 17.76 -21.21
CA MET A 243 -14.70 17.91 -22.68
C MET A 243 -16.16 17.78 -23.14
N ASN A 244 -16.40 17.96 -24.45
CA ASN A 244 -17.70 17.66 -25.03
C ASN A 244 -17.99 16.15 -25.08
N VAL A 245 -19.26 15.77 -25.24
CA VAL A 245 -19.73 14.38 -25.19
C VAL A 245 -19.03 13.45 -26.19
N GLU A 246 -18.86 13.90 -27.43
CA GLU A 246 -18.25 13.10 -28.50
C GLU A 246 -16.79 12.73 -28.14
N SER A 247 -16.04 13.73 -27.71
CA SER A 247 -14.66 13.52 -27.23
C SER A 247 -14.63 12.65 -25.97
N ALA A 248 -15.52 12.91 -25.00
CA ALA A 248 -15.62 12.14 -23.77
C ALA A 248 -15.85 10.65 -24.04
N LEU A 249 -16.81 10.30 -24.87
CA LEU A 249 -17.12 8.91 -25.24
C LEU A 249 -15.91 8.20 -25.84
N ARG A 250 -15.10 8.90 -26.66
CA ARG A 250 -13.88 8.34 -27.26
C ARG A 250 -12.83 7.97 -26.21
N TYR A 251 -12.64 8.83 -25.20
CA TYR A 251 -11.70 8.57 -24.10
C TYR A 251 -12.27 7.56 -23.11
N PHE A 252 -13.54 7.68 -22.73
CA PHE A 252 -14.17 6.79 -21.75
C PHE A 252 -14.18 5.33 -22.21
N ARG A 253 -14.37 5.06 -23.50
CA ARG A 253 -14.35 3.70 -24.07
C ARG A 253 -12.97 3.04 -24.02
N ARG A 254 -11.89 3.82 -23.97
CA ARG A 254 -10.51 3.31 -23.98
C ARG A 254 -10.04 2.87 -22.60
N MET A 255 -10.68 3.37 -21.55
CA MET A 255 -10.30 3.09 -20.16
C MET A 255 -11.46 2.39 -19.45
N PRO A 256 -11.43 1.06 -19.33
CA PRO A 256 -12.39 0.34 -18.51
C PRO A 256 -12.12 0.58 -17.00
N ASN A 257 -13.06 0.15 -16.16
CA ASN A 257 -12.93 0.19 -14.70
C ASN A 257 -12.55 1.58 -14.13
N LYS A 258 -13.12 2.63 -14.70
CA LYS A 258 -12.79 4.01 -14.32
C LYS A 258 -13.82 4.66 -13.41
N ALA A 259 -13.38 5.67 -12.65
CA ALA A 259 -14.24 6.73 -12.14
C ALA A 259 -14.19 7.95 -13.07
N VAL A 260 -15.35 8.52 -13.37
CA VAL A 260 -15.45 9.78 -14.12
C VAL A 260 -15.77 10.91 -13.15
N VAL A 261 -14.93 11.94 -13.11
CA VAL A 261 -15.12 13.14 -12.28
C VAL A 261 -15.69 14.24 -13.17
N THR A 262 -16.85 14.77 -12.84
CA THR A 262 -17.51 15.83 -13.63
C THR A 262 -18.43 16.68 -12.76
N GLY A 263 -18.77 17.88 -13.23
CA GLY A 263 -19.75 18.73 -12.54
C GLY A 263 -21.12 18.06 -12.42
N GLY A 264 -21.81 18.29 -11.30
CA GLY A 264 -23.16 17.76 -11.09
C GLY A 264 -24.21 18.33 -12.05
N ASP A 265 -23.90 19.43 -12.75
CA ASP A 265 -24.71 20.09 -13.79
C ASP A 265 -24.49 19.51 -15.20
N ARG A 266 -23.47 18.63 -15.41
CA ARG A 266 -23.09 18.07 -16.69
C ARG A 266 -23.79 16.73 -16.96
N SER A 267 -25.14 16.74 -17.02
CA SER A 267 -25.94 15.52 -17.29
C SER A 267 -25.55 14.81 -18.58
N ASP A 268 -25.08 15.56 -19.58
CA ASP A 268 -24.59 15.06 -20.86
C ASP A 268 -23.35 14.15 -20.68
N ILE A 269 -22.38 14.59 -19.89
CA ILE A 269 -21.14 13.83 -19.58
C ILE A 269 -21.43 12.68 -18.63
N GLN A 270 -22.32 12.88 -17.65
CA GLN A 270 -22.74 11.86 -16.70
C GLN A 270 -23.37 10.66 -17.44
N LEU A 271 -24.30 10.90 -18.36
CA LEU A 271 -24.89 9.85 -19.18
C LEU A 271 -23.84 9.16 -20.07
N ALA A 272 -22.94 9.92 -20.70
CA ALA A 272 -21.85 9.33 -21.46
C ALA A 272 -20.91 8.44 -20.60
N ALA A 273 -20.67 8.83 -19.35
CA ALA A 273 -19.90 8.02 -18.42
C ALA A 273 -20.62 6.72 -18.06
N LEU A 274 -21.93 6.77 -17.81
CA LEU A 274 -22.75 5.60 -17.48
C LEU A 274 -22.85 4.60 -18.64
N GLU A 275 -22.82 5.05 -19.89
CA GLU A 275 -22.86 4.18 -21.08
C GLU A 275 -21.50 3.54 -21.44
N THR A 276 -20.50 3.77 -20.61
CA THR A 276 -19.15 3.21 -20.80
C THR A 276 -18.72 2.47 -19.53
N ALA A 277 -17.80 1.51 -19.60
CA ALA A 277 -17.39 0.68 -18.48
C ALA A 277 -16.82 1.48 -17.29
N SER A 278 -17.69 2.29 -16.64
CA SER A 278 -17.39 3.08 -15.44
C SER A 278 -17.77 2.30 -14.17
N LYS A 279 -16.97 2.45 -13.12
CA LYS A 279 -17.22 1.87 -11.80
C LYS A 279 -17.99 2.83 -10.89
N CYS A 280 -17.80 4.14 -11.07
CA CYS A 280 -18.60 5.16 -10.43
C CYS A 280 -18.49 6.49 -11.20
N VAL A 281 -19.36 7.45 -10.87
CA VAL A 281 -19.28 8.84 -11.32
C VAL A 281 -19.21 9.74 -10.11
N VAL A 282 -18.20 10.61 -10.04
CA VAL A 282 -18.00 11.60 -8.99
C VAL A 282 -18.54 12.94 -9.48
N LEU A 283 -19.55 13.45 -8.77
CA LEU A 283 -20.24 14.70 -9.07
C LEU A 283 -19.71 15.81 -8.16
N THR A 284 -19.17 16.86 -8.76
CA THR A 284 -18.53 17.97 -8.03
C THR A 284 -19.45 19.18 -7.92
N GLY A 285 -19.14 20.07 -6.94
CA GLY A 285 -19.82 21.37 -6.77
C GLY A 285 -21.15 21.32 -6.02
N ASP A 286 -21.45 20.25 -5.29
CA ASP A 286 -22.71 20.03 -4.54
C ASP A 286 -23.97 20.10 -5.44
N LEU A 287 -23.80 19.89 -6.73
CA LEU A 287 -24.87 19.94 -7.72
C LEU A 287 -25.47 18.54 -7.93
N ARG A 288 -26.75 18.38 -7.59
CA ARG A 288 -27.42 17.10 -7.74
C ARG A 288 -27.72 16.79 -9.20
N PRO A 289 -27.49 15.53 -9.63
CA PRO A 289 -27.78 15.11 -11.00
C PRO A 289 -29.29 15.12 -11.27
N SER A 290 -29.67 15.14 -12.55
CA SER A 290 -31.06 14.99 -12.98
C SER A 290 -31.62 13.61 -12.62
N SER A 291 -32.97 13.53 -12.48
CA SER A 291 -33.64 12.25 -12.24
C SER A 291 -33.33 11.20 -13.31
N GLN A 292 -33.19 11.61 -14.56
CA GLN A 292 -32.79 10.72 -15.66
C GLN A 292 -31.42 10.05 -15.42
N VAL A 293 -30.45 10.81 -14.94
CA VAL A 293 -29.10 10.29 -14.60
C VAL A 293 -29.19 9.32 -13.44
N VAL A 294 -29.95 9.65 -12.38
CA VAL A 294 -30.11 8.77 -11.22
C VAL A 294 -30.77 7.45 -11.64
N THR A 295 -31.86 7.50 -12.39
CA THR A 295 -32.54 6.30 -12.88
C THR A 295 -31.60 5.44 -13.72
N ARG A 296 -30.87 6.04 -14.65
CA ARG A 296 -29.95 5.31 -15.51
C ARG A 296 -28.79 4.68 -14.73
N SER A 297 -28.28 5.40 -13.75
CA SER A 297 -27.26 4.89 -12.83
C SER A 297 -27.74 3.66 -12.03
N GLN A 298 -28.98 3.70 -11.54
CA GLN A 298 -29.58 2.56 -10.83
C GLN A 298 -29.77 1.34 -11.73
N GLU A 299 -30.25 1.54 -12.96
CA GLU A 299 -30.39 0.47 -13.96
C GLU A 299 -29.06 -0.23 -14.27
N LEU A 300 -28.00 0.53 -14.40
CA LEU A 300 -26.64 0.04 -14.70
C LEU A 300 -25.85 -0.38 -13.46
N ARG A 301 -26.38 -0.15 -12.26
CA ARG A 301 -25.73 -0.39 -10.97
C ARG A 301 -24.37 0.31 -10.85
N ILE A 302 -24.28 1.58 -11.29
CA ILE A 302 -23.07 2.39 -11.22
C ILE A 302 -23.27 3.47 -10.16
N PRO A 303 -22.53 3.48 -9.04
CA PRO A 303 -22.67 4.49 -7.98
C PRO A 303 -22.44 5.93 -8.46
N LEU A 304 -23.24 6.84 -7.94
CA LEU A 304 -23.03 8.30 -8.06
C LEU A 304 -22.56 8.81 -6.70
N LEU A 305 -21.39 9.46 -6.70
CA LEU A 305 -20.77 10.04 -5.52
C LEU A 305 -20.86 11.56 -5.62
N LEU A 306 -21.62 12.21 -4.72
CA LEU A 306 -21.78 13.65 -4.70
C LEU A 306 -20.81 14.28 -3.72
N THR A 307 -19.99 15.24 -4.17
CA THR A 307 -19.06 16.01 -3.36
C THR A 307 -19.39 17.48 -3.34
N ARG A 308 -19.02 18.18 -2.26
CA ARG A 308 -19.23 19.63 -2.12
C ARG A 308 -18.17 20.47 -2.82
N GLU A 309 -17.00 19.89 -3.03
CA GLU A 309 -15.84 20.58 -3.55
C GLU A 309 -15.87 20.69 -5.07
N ASP A 310 -15.08 21.60 -5.58
CA ASP A 310 -14.87 21.77 -7.02
C ASP A 310 -14.03 20.64 -7.62
N THR A 311 -14.05 20.58 -8.96
CA THR A 311 -13.39 19.48 -9.70
C THR A 311 -11.89 19.44 -9.47
N LEU A 312 -11.21 20.59 -9.35
CA LEU A 312 -9.75 20.61 -9.16
C LEU A 312 -9.37 20.05 -7.80
N THR A 313 -10.04 20.52 -6.74
CA THR A 313 -9.85 20.02 -5.38
C THR A 313 -10.09 18.51 -5.28
N ILE A 314 -11.12 18.01 -5.97
CA ILE A 314 -11.41 16.56 -6.01
C ILE A 314 -10.30 15.79 -6.74
N VAL A 315 -9.78 16.31 -7.84
CA VAL A 315 -8.64 15.70 -8.57
C VAL A 315 -7.42 15.63 -7.66
N ASP A 316 -7.05 16.70 -7.00
CA ASP A 316 -5.89 16.72 -6.06
C ASP A 316 -6.05 15.68 -4.94
N ARG A 317 -7.27 15.54 -4.40
CA ARG A 317 -7.54 14.51 -3.37
C ARG A 317 -7.44 13.09 -3.92
N ILE A 318 -7.90 12.85 -5.13
CA ILE A 318 -7.77 11.55 -5.78
C ILE A 318 -6.30 11.21 -6.03
N GLU A 319 -5.51 12.15 -6.53
CA GLU A 319 -4.07 11.96 -6.72
C GLU A 319 -3.36 11.64 -5.39
N TRP A 320 -3.73 12.35 -4.32
CA TRP A 320 -3.22 12.07 -2.99
C TRP A 320 -3.57 10.64 -2.52
N LEU A 321 -4.80 10.19 -2.78
CA LEU A 321 -5.26 8.82 -2.44
C LEU A 321 -4.49 7.77 -3.25
N LEU A 322 -4.35 7.96 -4.57
CA LEU A 322 -3.63 7.04 -5.46
C LEU A 322 -2.16 6.87 -5.07
N GLY A 323 -1.52 7.92 -4.57
CA GLY A 323 -0.17 7.85 -4.04
C GLY A 323 -0.04 6.98 -2.77
N ARG A 324 -1.17 6.59 -2.15
CA ARG A 324 -1.23 5.91 -0.84
C ARG A 324 -2.09 4.64 -0.84
N VAL A 325 -2.35 4.10 -2.02
CA VAL A 325 -3.15 2.87 -2.17
C VAL A 325 -2.56 1.73 -1.33
N ARG A 326 -3.45 1.01 -0.69
CA ARG A 326 -3.12 -0.15 0.15
C ARG A 326 -3.77 -1.41 -0.41
N ILE A 327 -3.20 -2.54 -0.05
CA ILE A 327 -3.80 -3.84 -0.35
C ILE A 327 -4.76 -4.17 0.77
N ARG A 328 -6.06 -4.18 0.49
CA ARG A 328 -7.10 -4.52 1.47
C ARG A 328 -8.13 -5.49 0.90
N GLU A 329 -8.35 -5.44 -0.38
CA GLU A 329 -9.34 -6.26 -1.06
C GLU A 329 -8.75 -7.63 -1.44
N GLN A 330 -9.55 -8.67 -1.32
CA GLN A 330 -9.15 -10.04 -1.64
C GLN A 330 -8.58 -10.17 -3.07
N ALA A 331 -9.20 -9.48 -4.04
CA ALA A 331 -8.72 -9.47 -5.43
C ALA A 331 -7.28 -8.93 -5.57
N LYS A 332 -6.91 -7.94 -4.75
CA LYS A 332 -5.53 -7.42 -4.75
C LYS A 332 -4.55 -8.41 -4.12
N ILE A 333 -4.96 -9.13 -3.07
CA ILE A 333 -4.11 -10.16 -2.43
C ILE A 333 -3.83 -11.28 -3.42
N GLU A 334 -4.86 -11.76 -4.11
CA GLU A 334 -4.74 -12.78 -5.15
C GLU A 334 -3.82 -12.32 -6.26
N ARG A 335 -4.05 -11.12 -6.80
CA ARG A 335 -3.23 -10.54 -7.86
C ARG A 335 -1.77 -10.32 -7.44
N ALA A 336 -1.54 -9.80 -6.23
CA ALA A 336 -0.20 -9.66 -5.67
C ALA A 336 0.53 -11.01 -5.54
N THR A 337 -0.20 -12.04 -5.15
CA THR A 337 0.36 -13.38 -5.00
C THR A 337 0.76 -13.98 -6.36
N GLU A 338 -0.09 -13.83 -7.39
CA GLU A 338 0.22 -14.24 -8.77
C GLU A 338 1.48 -13.55 -9.28
N LEU A 339 1.52 -12.20 -9.23
CA LEU A 339 2.65 -11.41 -9.69
C LEU A 339 3.95 -11.77 -8.95
N ALA A 340 3.85 -11.98 -7.63
CA ALA A 340 5.02 -12.37 -6.85
C ALA A 340 5.53 -13.77 -7.24
N GLN A 341 4.65 -14.73 -7.56
CA GLN A 341 5.05 -16.06 -8.03
C GLN A 341 5.74 -16.02 -9.40
N GLU A 342 5.32 -15.09 -10.27
CA GLU A 342 5.89 -14.95 -11.62
C GLU A 342 7.21 -14.17 -11.66
N HIS A 343 7.40 -13.23 -10.72
CA HIS A 343 8.47 -12.23 -10.83
C HIS A 343 9.45 -12.19 -9.65
N LEU A 344 9.24 -12.97 -8.58
CA LEU A 344 10.16 -13.03 -7.44
C LEU A 344 10.84 -14.41 -7.35
N ASP A 345 12.14 -14.41 -7.14
CA ASP A 345 12.91 -15.60 -6.80
C ASP A 345 12.84 -15.87 -5.29
N PHE A 346 11.72 -16.50 -4.88
CA PHE A 346 11.51 -16.91 -3.49
C PHE A 346 12.57 -17.90 -3.01
N GLU A 347 13.05 -18.81 -3.88
CA GLU A 347 14.04 -19.82 -3.50
C GLU A 347 15.38 -19.17 -3.16
N ALA A 348 15.81 -18.19 -3.98
CA ALA A 348 17.02 -17.45 -3.69
C ALA A 348 16.89 -16.63 -2.40
N LEU A 349 15.73 -15.98 -2.16
CA LEU A 349 15.48 -15.23 -0.93
C LEU A 349 15.49 -16.14 0.30
N LEU A 350 14.77 -17.26 0.26
CA LEU A 350 14.68 -18.20 1.39
C LEU A 350 16.05 -18.82 1.68
N ARG A 351 16.80 -19.20 0.65
CA ARG A 351 18.18 -19.70 0.81
C ARG A 351 19.09 -18.67 1.48
N GLU A 352 18.97 -17.40 1.11
CA GLU A 352 19.73 -16.30 1.75
C GLU A 352 19.38 -16.15 3.23
N LEU A 353 18.14 -16.46 3.60
CA LEU A 353 17.67 -16.43 5.00
C LEU A 353 18.00 -17.70 5.79
N GLY A 354 18.52 -18.74 5.14
CA GLY A 354 18.77 -20.03 5.74
C GLY A 354 17.50 -20.86 6.01
N LEU A 355 16.48 -20.70 5.15
CA LEU A 355 15.17 -21.35 5.24
C LEU A 355 14.97 -22.42 4.17
#